data_8a70e3ebd24ab8f3232406084681d67f
#
_entry.id   8a70e3ebd24ab8f3232406084681d67f
#
_cell.length_a   1.000
_cell.length_b   1.000
_cell.length_c   1.000
_cell.angle_alpha   90.00
_cell.angle_beta   90.00
_cell.angle_gamma   90.00
#
_symmetry.space_group_name_H-M   'P 1'
#
loop_
_entity.id
_entity.type
_entity.pdbx_description
1 polymer ?
#
loop_
_entity_poly.entity_id
_entity_poly.type
_entity_poly.pdbx_seq_one_letter_code
_entity_poly.pdbx_strand_id
1 'polypeptide(L)'
;MSAPEKETSNSLYRQWQILSRLSTGKWMGTRQLQEILQREGIDISLRTIQRDLNQIAQRFPIESNKTVPQGWRWQSDAPIQSLPHMTSSQAVTFMMVEEHLKHLLPPSLIEEMTPWFDLARRNLSSHNNVRQWINRVRIVPATQPLVPPTVERQAQQAIYEGLLQDKQVECIYRARGPHGEDRSYILNPLALVQKGSIIYLICTRHDKSEVQTFALHRFKTAKVLEARSMHPVNFDIDAYIESGALGFRVDFNQPTHHVDLVLYMSESDAQHFTESQLCNQQNIEKVNDELMRVSAHVPFTSQLVWWLRSFGKKNCAY
;
A
#
# COMPACT_ATOMS: atom_id res chain seq x y z
N MET A 1 43.13 -30.58 15.54
CA MET A 1 43.28 -29.61 14.46
C MET A 1 41.84 -29.26 13.96
N SER A 2 41.25 -28.21 14.54
CA SER A 2 39.88 -27.81 14.11
C SER A 2 39.64 -26.35 14.53
N ALA A 3 40.28 -25.40 13.88
CA ALA A 3 40.11 -23.97 14.18
C ALA A 3 40.06 -22.99 12.98
N PRO A 4 40.28 -23.35 11.68
CA PRO A 4 40.23 -22.38 10.62
C PRO A 4 38.80 -22.17 10.04
N GLU A 5 37.88 -23.12 10.11
CA GLU A 5 36.54 -22.99 9.48
C GLU A 5 35.60 -22.04 10.22
N LYS A 6 35.64 -21.98 11.56
CA LYS A 6 34.74 -21.09 12.34
C LYS A 6 35.13 -19.61 12.22
N GLU A 7 36.41 -19.27 12.13
CA GLU A 7 36.82 -17.86 11.97
C GLU A 7 36.55 -17.32 10.58
N THR A 8 36.69 -18.14 9.54
CA THR A 8 36.42 -17.74 8.13
C THR A 8 34.94 -17.54 7.90
N SER A 9 34.08 -18.40 8.44
CA SER A 9 32.63 -18.28 8.39
C SER A 9 32.14 -17.01 9.10
N ASN A 10 32.73 -16.68 10.25
CA ASN A 10 32.36 -15.47 10.99
C ASN A 10 32.83 -14.19 10.28
N SER A 11 33.95 -14.22 9.57
CA SER A 11 34.47 -13.11 8.78
C SER A 11 33.62 -12.82 7.56
N LEU A 12 33.23 -13.84 6.80
CA LEU A 12 32.34 -13.70 5.62
C LEU A 12 30.96 -13.19 6.00
N TYR A 13 30.37 -13.73 7.04
CA TYR A 13 29.08 -13.27 7.56
C TYR A 13 29.13 -11.80 7.95
N ARG A 14 30.16 -11.39 8.67
CA ARG A 14 30.38 -10.00 9.09
C ARG A 14 30.56 -9.06 7.90
N GLN A 15 31.38 -9.43 6.92
CA GLN A 15 31.60 -8.65 5.71
C GLN A 15 30.31 -8.50 4.89
N TRP A 16 29.50 -9.55 4.82
CA TRP A 16 28.16 -9.49 4.19
C TRP A 16 27.23 -8.53 4.92
N GLN A 17 27.23 -8.55 6.25
CA GLN A 17 26.44 -7.64 7.07
C GLN A 17 26.87 -6.17 6.86
N ILE A 18 28.15 -5.89 6.71
CA ILE A 18 28.65 -4.55 6.38
C ILE A 18 28.16 -4.13 4.98
N LEU A 19 28.35 -4.98 3.96
CA LEU A 19 27.95 -4.70 2.57
C LEU A 19 26.47 -4.40 2.42
N SER A 20 25.62 -5.18 3.10
CA SER A 20 24.17 -5.06 3.00
C SER A 20 23.61 -3.75 3.58
N ARG A 21 24.41 -2.99 4.32
CA ARG A 21 24.01 -1.70 4.92
C ARG A 21 24.54 -0.48 4.18
N LEU A 22 25.45 -0.69 3.24
CA LEU A 22 25.90 0.40 2.36
C LEU A 22 24.87 0.69 1.29
N SER A 23 24.64 1.95 0.98
CA SER A 23 23.77 2.42 -0.09
C SER A 23 24.54 3.18 -1.16
N THR A 24 23.97 3.35 -2.34
CA THR A 24 24.58 4.16 -3.43
C THR A 24 24.41 5.66 -3.21
N GLY A 25 23.35 6.08 -2.49
CA GLY A 25 22.98 7.49 -2.37
C GLY A 25 23.48 8.20 -1.11
N LYS A 26 23.95 7.47 -0.09
CA LYS A 26 24.30 8.06 1.22
C LYS A 26 25.63 7.53 1.74
N TRP A 27 26.50 8.45 2.17
CA TRP A 27 27.74 8.10 2.86
C TRP A 27 27.45 7.58 4.26
N MET A 28 27.97 6.41 4.60
CA MET A 28 27.84 5.79 5.91
C MET A 28 29.16 5.76 6.63
N GLY A 29 29.23 6.42 7.78
CA GLY A 29 30.43 6.46 8.62
C GLY A 29 30.69 5.13 9.34
N THR A 30 31.96 4.82 9.62
CA THR A 30 32.37 3.59 10.33
C THR A 30 31.75 3.48 11.74
N ARG A 31 31.55 4.61 12.44
CA ARG A 31 30.85 4.63 13.74
C ARG A 31 29.37 4.29 13.61
N GLN A 32 28.71 4.82 12.60
CA GLN A 32 27.30 4.48 12.32
C GLN A 32 27.12 3.00 12.01
N LEU A 33 28.02 2.42 11.19
CA LEU A 33 28.05 0.98 10.93
C LEU A 33 28.24 0.17 12.22
N GLN A 34 29.15 0.59 13.09
CA GLN A 34 29.36 -0.05 14.37
C GLN A 34 28.11 -0.06 15.24
N GLU A 35 27.46 1.10 15.39
CA GLU A 35 26.24 1.24 16.19
C GLU A 35 25.10 0.35 15.67
N ILE A 36 24.94 0.28 14.33
CA ILE A 36 23.92 -0.58 13.71
C ILE A 36 24.22 -2.05 14.00
N LEU A 37 25.47 -2.49 13.79
CA LEU A 37 25.89 -3.87 14.01
C LEU A 37 25.79 -4.28 15.48
N GLN A 38 26.11 -3.39 16.41
CA GLN A 38 25.97 -3.64 17.85
C GLN A 38 24.50 -3.81 18.27
N ARG A 39 23.57 -3.02 17.73
CA ARG A 39 22.13 -3.19 17.96
C ARG A 39 21.63 -4.54 17.49
N GLU A 40 22.27 -5.13 16.50
CA GLU A 40 21.92 -6.45 15.95
C GLU A 40 22.70 -7.59 16.62
N GLY A 41 23.39 -7.31 17.72
CA GLY A 41 24.13 -8.30 18.50
C GLY A 41 25.50 -8.66 17.95
N ILE A 42 26.01 -7.89 16.98
CA ILE A 42 27.33 -8.10 16.39
C ILE A 42 28.31 -7.08 16.99
N ASP A 43 29.03 -7.47 18.04
CA ASP A 43 30.00 -6.59 18.71
C ASP A 43 31.35 -6.62 17.98
N ILE A 44 31.70 -5.48 17.34
CA ILE A 44 32.93 -5.38 16.52
C ILE A 44 33.61 -4.04 16.77
N SER A 45 34.96 -4.07 16.80
CA SER A 45 35.75 -2.85 16.91
C SER A 45 35.75 -2.03 15.62
N LEU A 46 35.85 -0.69 15.74
CA LEU A 46 35.99 0.22 14.58
C LEU A 46 37.15 -0.19 13.67
N ARG A 47 38.28 -0.64 14.27
CA ARG A 47 39.44 -1.11 13.52
C ARG A 47 39.12 -2.33 12.64
N THR A 48 38.31 -3.25 13.15
CA THR A 48 37.88 -4.44 12.41
C THR A 48 36.97 -4.04 11.24
N ILE A 49 35.98 -3.16 11.49
CA ILE A 49 35.09 -2.64 10.43
C ILE A 49 35.89 -1.96 9.32
N GLN A 50 36.87 -1.13 9.71
CA GLN A 50 37.69 -0.40 8.74
C GLN A 50 38.57 -1.33 7.91
N ARG A 51 39.12 -2.38 8.53
CA ARG A 51 39.89 -3.42 7.84
C ARG A 51 39.00 -4.19 6.86
N ASP A 52 37.80 -4.58 7.30
CA ASP A 52 36.85 -5.30 6.48
C ASP A 52 36.36 -4.45 5.27
N LEU A 53 36.07 -3.17 5.48
CA LEU A 53 35.69 -2.25 4.40
C LEU A 53 36.80 -2.12 3.34
N ASN A 54 38.07 -2.02 3.77
CA ASN A 54 39.19 -1.96 2.86
C ASN A 54 39.40 -3.29 2.08
N GLN A 55 39.13 -4.44 2.69
CA GLN A 55 39.16 -5.73 2.02
C GLN A 55 37.99 -5.89 1.04
N ILE A 56 36.80 -5.45 1.43
CA ILE A 56 35.60 -5.46 0.61
C ILE A 56 35.80 -4.57 -0.62
N ALA A 57 36.38 -3.38 -0.46
CA ALA A 57 36.65 -2.42 -1.56
C ALA A 57 37.58 -2.96 -2.65
N GLN A 58 38.37 -4.01 -2.36
CA GLN A 58 39.21 -4.67 -3.36
C GLN A 58 38.40 -5.60 -4.28
N ARG A 59 37.23 -6.03 -3.87
CA ARG A 59 36.42 -7.05 -4.55
C ARG A 59 35.06 -6.54 -5.01
N PHE A 60 34.55 -5.52 -4.34
CA PHE A 60 33.25 -4.92 -4.59
C PHE A 60 33.41 -3.43 -4.91
N PRO A 61 32.59 -2.87 -5.79
CA PRO A 61 32.65 -1.47 -6.18
C PRO A 61 32.03 -0.56 -5.08
N ILE A 62 32.70 -0.50 -3.94
CA ILE A 62 32.44 0.47 -2.88
C ILE A 62 33.53 1.53 -2.89
N GLU A 63 33.16 2.74 -2.49
CA GLU A 63 34.08 3.88 -2.43
C GLU A 63 34.03 4.59 -1.07
N SER A 64 35.10 5.31 -0.75
CA SER A 64 35.16 6.17 0.43
C SER A 64 35.31 7.63 0.03
N ASN A 65 34.72 8.55 0.80
CA ASN A 65 34.82 9.99 0.55
C ASN A 65 36.16 10.63 0.92
N LYS A 66 37.08 9.86 1.49
CA LYS A 66 38.41 10.31 1.96
C LYS A 66 38.39 11.52 2.92
N THR A 67 37.24 11.85 3.50
CA THR A 67 37.09 12.92 4.50
C THR A 67 37.10 12.37 5.91
N VAL A 68 37.19 13.26 6.93
CA VAL A 68 37.11 12.85 8.32
C VAL A 68 35.80 13.40 8.92
N PRO A 69 34.94 12.56 9.45
CA PRO A 69 34.99 11.07 9.50
C PRO A 69 34.79 10.43 8.14
N GLN A 70 35.54 9.36 7.85
CA GLN A 70 35.47 8.63 6.60
C GLN A 70 34.10 7.93 6.45
N GLY A 71 33.40 8.24 5.36
CA GLY A 71 32.18 7.57 4.95
C GLY A 71 32.40 6.60 3.79
N TRP A 72 31.58 5.57 3.72
CA TRP A 72 31.60 4.54 2.70
C TRP A 72 30.24 4.42 2.03
N ARG A 73 30.23 4.09 0.73
CA ARG A 73 29.00 3.83 -0.03
C ARG A 73 29.30 2.92 -1.23
N TRP A 74 28.27 2.36 -1.84
CA TRP A 74 28.38 1.79 -3.16
C TRP A 74 28.65 2.89 -4.20
N GLN A 75 29.50 2.60 -5.20
CA GLN A 75 29.71 3.49 -6.35
C GLN A 75 28.38 3.65 -7.10
N SER A 76 28.12 4.84 -7.65
CA SER A 76 26.87 5.13 -8.37
C SER A 76 26.70 4.31 -9.65
N ASP A 77 27.79 3.88 -10.23
CA ASP A 77 27.91 3.04 -11.45
C ASP A 77 28.24 1.58 -11.12
N ALA A 78 28.16 1.17 -9.84
CA ALA A 78 28.43 -0.20 -9.41
C ALA A 78 27.66 -1.19 -10.29
N PRO A 79 28.35 -2.19 -10.89
CA PRO A 79 27.66 -3.19 -11.70
C PRO A 79 26.62 -3.93 -10.86
N ILE A 80 25.43 -4.10 -11.41
CA ILE A 80 24.27 -4.76 -10.79
C ILE A 80 24.61 -6.16 -10.24
N GLN A 81 25.67 -6.79 -10.76
CA GLN A 81 26.20 -8.07 -10.29
C GLN A 81 26.63 -8.08 -8.80
N SER A 82 26.89 -6.93 -8.21
CA SER A 82 27.25 -6.80 -6.80
C SER A 82 26.05 -6.67 -5.84
N LEU A 83 24.86 -6.37 -6.40
CA LEU A 83 23.59 -6.38 -5.69
C LEU A 83 22.92 -7.74 -5.86
N PRO A 84 22.05 -8.18 -4.95
CA PRO A 84 21.29 -9.42 -5.15
C PRO A 84 20.66 -9.39 -6.54
N HIS A 85 20.92 -10.43 -7.35
CA HIS A 85 20.40 -10.52 -8.72
C HIS A 85 18.88 -10.43 -8.71
N MET A 86 18.34 -9.32 -9.19
CA MET A 86 16.93 -9.19 -9.45
C MET A 86 16.61 -9.87 -10.78
N THR A 87 15.74 -10.87 -10.76
CA THR A 87 15.25 -11.51 -11.99
C THR A 87 14.31 -10.55 -12.74
N SER A 88 14.12 -10.77 -14.05
CA SER A 88 13.17 -9.97 -14.83
C SER A 88 11.74 -10.04 -14.26
N SER A 89 11.32 -11.21 -13.73
CA SER A 89 10.01 -11.37 -13.08
C SER A 89 9.90 -10.53 -11.82
N GLN A 90 10.93 -10.51 -10.98
CA GLN A 90 10.97 -9.64 -9.79
C GLN A 90 10.94 -8.16 -10.18
N ALA A 91 11.69 -7.78 -11.21
CA ALA A 91 11.68 -6.40 -11.71
C ALA A 91 10.28 -5.96 -12.19
N VAL A 92 9.55 -6.82 -12.92
CA VAL A 92 8.14 -6.56 -13.28
C VAL A 92 7.28 -6.36 -12.05
N THR A 93 7.41 -7.23 -11.04
CA THR A 93 6.64 -7.14 -9.80
C THR A 93 6.88 -5.81 -9.10
N PHE A 94 8.14 -5.38 -8.93
CA PHE A 94 8.46 -4.09 -8.33
C PHE A 94 7.88 -2.92 -9.12
N MET A 95 7.94 -2.96 -10.44
CA MET A 95 7.36 -1.91 -11.28
C MET A 95 5.83 -1.87 -11.21
N MET A 96 5.16 -3.04 -11.13
CA MET A 96 3.71 -3.10 -10.92
C MET A 96 3.31 -2.55 -9.55
N VAL A 97 4.09 -2.81 -8.50
CA VAL A 97 3.90 -2.21 -7.18
C VAL A 97 4.05 -0.69 -7.24
N GLU A 98 5.10 -0.19 -7.90
CA GLU A 98 5.32 1.24 -8.06
C GLU A 98 4.19 1.92 -8.84
N GLU A 99 3.72 1.32 -9.93
CA GLU A 99 2.67 1.88 -10.78
C GLU A 99 1.29 1.87 -10.10
N HIS A 100 0.92 0.75 -9.46
CA HIS A 100 -0.45 0.52 -9.02
C HIS A 100 -0.67 0.61 -7.51
N LEU A 101 0.35 0.34 -6.70
CA LEU A 101 0.20 0.25 -5.23
C LEU A 101 0.97 1.32 -4.45
N LYS A 102 1.84 2.09 -5.12
CA LYS A 102 2.68 3.10 -4.46
C LYS A 102 1.89 4.04 -3.53
N HIS A 103 0.70 4.44 -3.95
CA HIS A 103 -0.15 5.36 -3.19
C HIS A 103 -0.82 4.73 -1.95
N LEU A 104 -0.78 3.40 -1.82
CA LEU A 104 -1.25 2.65 -0.64
C LEU A 104 -0.12 2.32 0.35
N LEU A 105 1.13 2.57 -0.03
CA LEU A 105 2.27 2.29 0.83
C LEU A 105 2.67 3.53 1.64
N PRO A 106 3.13 3.34 2.90
CA PRO A 106 3.70 4.43 3.69
C PRO A 106 4.85 5.12 2.94
N PRO A 107 4.94 6.46 2.97
CA PRO A 107 6.04 7.19 2.34
C PRO A 107 7.43 6.73 2.80
N SER A 108 7.59 6.42 4.10
CA SER A 108 8.83 5.85 4.65
C SER A 108 9.22 4.53 3.99
N LEU A 109 8.25 3.64 3.78
CA LEU A 109 8.48 2.36 3.09
C LEU A 109 8.82 2.58 1.61
N ILE A 110 8.20 3.55 0.95
CA ILE A 110 8.52 3.89 -0.44
C ILE A 110 9.96 4.41 -0.55
N GLU A 111 10.40 5.26 0.37
CA GLU A 111 11.78 5.76 0.42
C GLU A 111 12.79 4.62 0.60
N GLU A 112 12.49 3.67 1.47
CA GLU A 112 13.29 2.46 1.67
C GLU A 112 13.32 1.56 0.43
N MET A 113 12.20 1.46 -0.28
CA MET A 113 12.06 0.64 -1.49
C MET A 113 12.58 1.31 -2.77
N THR A 114 12.85 2.62 -2.74
CA THR A 114 13.31 3.37 -3.92
C THR A 114 14.53 2.75 -4.61
N PRO A 115 15.58 2.27 -3.93
CA PRO A 115 16.71 1.60 -4.57
C PRO A 115 16.31 0.35 -5.35
N TRP A 116 15.29 -0.38 -4.88
CA TRP A 116 14.76 -1.57 -5.55
C TRP A 116 13.96 -1.23 -6.80
N PHE A 117 13.16 -0.15 -6.75
CA PHE A 117 12.48 0.36 -7.94
C PHE A 117 13.47 0.85 -8.99
N ASP A 118 14.56 1.53 -8.59
CA ASP A 118 15.62 1.95 -9.49
C ASP A 118 16.35 0.76 -10.11
N LEU A 119 16.63 -0.27 -9.33
CA LEU A 119 17.22 -1.52 -9.80
C LEU A 119 16.30 -2.23 -10.79
N ALA A 120 15.00 -2.29 -10.50
CA ALA A 120 14.00 -2.86 -11.40
C ALA A 120 13.95 -2.12 -12.74
N ARG A 121 13.91 -0.79 -12.74
CA ARG A 121 13.94 0.03 -13.96
C ARG A 121 15.19 -0.23 -14.83
N ARG A 122 16.36 -0.32 -14.18
CA ARG A 122 17.63 -0.62 -14.89
C ARG A 122 17.64 -2.02 -15.44
N ASN A 123 17.19 -3.02 -14.69
CA ASN A 123 17.12 -4.40 -15.16
C ASN A 123 16.21 -4.52 -16.40
N LEU A 124 15.06 -3.85 -16.40
CA LEU A 124 14.12 -3.87 -17.51
C LEU A 124 14.57 -3.06 -18.72
N SER A 125 15.47 -2.09 -18.56
CA SER A 125 16.01 -1.31 -19.69
C SER A 125 16.81 -2.18 -20.66
N SER A 126 17.39 -3.29 -20.19
CA SER A 126 18.14 -4.25 -20.98
C SER A 126 17.28 -5.35 -21.64
N HIS A 127 15.98 -5.47 -21.27
CA HIS A 127 15.08 -6.53 -21.73
C HIS A 127 13.81 -5.97 -22.38
N ASN A 128 13.82 -5.75 -23.67
CA ASN A 128 12.74 -5.10 -24.44
C ASN A 128 11.33 -5.71 -24.22
N ASN A 129 11.22 -7.04 -24.16
CA ASN A 129 9.92 -7.72 -24.04
C ASN A 129 9.25 -7.50 -22.68
N VAL A 130 10.02 -7.42 -21.62
CA VAL A 130 9.50 -7.25 -20.25
C VAL A 130 9.06 -5.81 -20.00
N ARG A 131 9.80 -4.84 -20.54
CA ARG A 131 9.39 -3.43 -20.52
C ARG A 131 8.07 -3.21 -21.27
N GLN A 132 7.87 -3.90 -22.39
CA GLN A 132 6.62 -3.85 -23.15
C GLN A 132 5.43 -4.39 -22.34
N TRP A 133 5.63 -5.39 -21.48
CA TRP A 133 4.57 -5.94 -20.63
C TRP A 133 3.96 -4.86 -19.72
N ILE A 134 4.78 -4.12 -18.99
CA ILE A 134 4.33 -3.04 -18.09
C ILE A 134 3.53 -1.99 -18.87
N ASN A 135 3.96 -1.67 -20.10
CA ASN A 135 3.25 -0.70 -20.94
C ASN A 135 1.92 -1.23 -21.52
N ARG A 136 1.69 -2.53 -21.47
CA ARG A 136 0.48 -3.20 -22.01
C ARG A 136 -0.55 -3.55 -20.94
N VAL A 137 -0.17 -3.57 -19.68
CA VAL A 137 -1.09 -3.88 -18.57
C VAL A 137 -1.64 -2.59 -18.00
N ARG A 138 -2.96 -2.48 -17.90
CA ARG A 138 -3.66 -1.32 -17.33
C ARG A 138 -4.83 -1.80 -16.48
N ILE A 139 -5.07 -1.07 -15.39
CA ILE A 139 -6.27 -1.23 -14.56
C ILE A 139 -7.22 -0.10 -14.94
N VAL A 140 -8.38 -0.47 -15.47
CA VAL A 140 -9.43 0.48 -15.83
C VAL A 140 -10.54 0.39 -14.78
N PRO A 141 -10.92 1.50 -14.13
CA PRO A 141 -12.03 1.49 -13.18
C PRO A 141 -13.34 1.05 -13.87
N ALA A 142 -14.16 0.29 -13.15
CA ALA A 142 -15.47 -0.15 -13.64
C ALA A 142 -16.50 1.00 -13.75
N THR A 143 -16.19 2.17 -13.18
CA THR A 143 -17.02 3.38 -13.21
C THR A 143 -16.37 4.48 -14.04
N GLN A 144 -17.09 5.58 -14.29
CA GLN A 144 -16.55 6.76 -14.96
C GLN A 144 -15.21 7.18 -14.32
N PRO A 145 -14.11 7.25 -15.09
CA PRO A 145 -12.81 7.68 -14.58
C PRO A 145 -12.87 9.12 -14.05
N LEU A 146 -12.40 9.33 -12.83
CA LEU A 146 -12.31 10.65 -12.21
C LEU A 146 -10.84 10.96 -11.92
N VAL A 147 -10.49 12.23 -11.98
CA VAL A 147 -9.16 12.70 -11.57
C VAL A 147 -9.03 12.54 -10.06
N PRO A 148 -7.97 11.84 -9.57
CA PRO A 148 -7.75 11.68 -8.14
C PRO A 148 -7.61 13.04 -7.45
N PRO A 149 -8.21 13.23 -6.26
CA PRO A 149 -8.02 14.45 -5.49
C PRO A 149 -6.59 14.53 -4.94
N THR A 150 -6.08 15.75 -4.78
CA THR A 150 -4.77 15.98 -4.15
C THR A 150 -4.86 15.68 -2.65
N VAL A 151 -3.90 14.91 -2.15
CA VAL A 151 -3.76 14.58 -0.73
C VAL A 151 -2.59 15.37 -0.14
N GLU A 152 -2.79 15.96 1.05
CA GLU A 152 -1.72 16.63 1.78
C GLU A 152 -0.67 15.62 2.25
N ARG A 153 0.58 15.79 1.77
CA ARG A 153 1.65 14.79 1.94
C ARG A 153 1.99 14.52 3.41
N GLN A 154 2.06 15.57 4.23
CA GLN A 154 2.40 15.41 5.65
C GLN A 154 1.28 14.70 6.41
N ALA A 155 0.02 15.02 6.10
CA ALA A 155 -1.12 14.34 6.70
C ALA A 155 -1.19 12.87 6.27
N GLN A 156 -0.94 12.57 5.00
CA GLN A 156 -0.85 11.20 4.51
C GLN A 156 0.22 10.40 5.23
N GLN A 157 1.43 10.97 5.35
CA GLN A 157 2.54 10.32 6.03
C GLN A 157 2.19 9.99 7.49
N ALA A 158 1.66 10.96 8.24
CA ALA A 158 1.29 10.75 9.64
C ALA A 158 0.19 9.67 9.80
N ILE A 159 -0.80 9.64 8.92
CA ILE A 159 -1.87 8.62 8.96
C ILE A 159 -1.30 7.22 8.68
N TYR A 160 -0.43 7.09 7.66
CA TYR A 160 0.18 5.80 7.31
C TYR A 160 1.13 5.30 8.39
N GLU A 161 1.93 6.19 8.99
CA GLU A 161 2.80 5.87 10.12
C GLU A 161 2.00 5.51 11.37
N GLY A 162 0.90 6.23 11.66
CA GLY A 162 0.00 5.90 12.76
C GLY A 162 -0.60 4.50 12.62
N LEU A 163 -1.02 4.14 11.40
CA LEU A 163 -1.53 2.80 11.11
C LEU A 163 -0.42 1.73 11.22
N LEU A 164 0.75 2.00 10.64
CA LEU A 164 1.89 1.06 10.65
C LEU A 164 2.43 0.79 12.06
N GLN A 165 2.46 1.83 12.91
CA GLN A 165 2.99 1.78 14.27
C GLN A 165 1.93 1.46 15.34
N ASP A 166 0.68 1.25 14.96
CA ASP A 166 -0.47 1.05 15.86
C ASP A 166 -0.62 2.21 16.86
N LYS A 167 -0.51 3.45 16.37
CA LYS A 167 -0.58 4.67 17.17
C LYS A 167 -1.75 5.56 16.80
N GLN A 168 -2.25 6.33 17.78
CA GLN A 168 -3.26 7.35 17.56
C GLN A 168 -2.73 8.49 16.69
N VAL A 169 -3.64 9.13 15.96
CA VAL A 169 -3.34 10.27 15.09
C VAL A 169 -4.25 11.44 15.45
N GLU A 170 -3.65 12.56 15.85
CA GLU A 170 -4.33 13.85 15.97
C GLU A 170 -4.38 14.52 14.60
N CYS A 171 -5.54 15.05 14.21
CA CYS A 171 -5.71 15.62 12.88
C CYS A 171 -6.72 16.76 12.83
N ILE A 172 -6.60 17.61 11.80
CA ILE A 172 -7.63 18.55 11.35
C ILE A 172 -8.23 17.99 10.06
N TYR A 173 -9.53 17.80 10.06
CA TYR A 173 -10.28 17.20 8.97
C TYR A 173 -11.41 18.10 8.51
N ARG A 174 -11.52 18.31 7.18
CA ARG A 174 -12.60 19.07 6.59
C ARG A 174 -13.83 18.20 6.35
N ALA A 175 -14.93 18.51 7.01
CA ALA A 175 -16.20 17.84 6.82
C ALA A 175 -16.71 17.98 5.38
N ARG A 176 -17.59 17.07 4.94
CA ARG A 176 -18.23 17.14 3.62
C ARG A 176 -19.30 18.23 3.63
N GLY A 177 -19.35 19.03 2.57
CA GLY A 177 -20.42 20.00 2.35
C GLY A 177 -19.90 21.32 1.77
N PRO A 178 -20.80 22.18 1.27
CA PRO A 178 -20.45 23.49 0.68
C PRO A 178 -19.71 24.41 1.66
N HIS A 179 -20.02 24.27 2.95
CA HIS A 179 -19.42 25.04 4.06
C HIS A 179 -18.68 24.11 5.03
N GLY A 180 -18.00 23.09 4.50
CA GLY A 180 -17.31 22.09 5.31
C GLY A 180 -16.37 22.74 6.33
N GLU A 181 -16.70 22.61 7.63
CA GLU A 181 -15.89 23.10 8.72
C GLU A 181 -14.69 22.22 8.96
N ASP A 182 -13.57 22.83 9.31
CA ASP A 182 -12.40 22.10 9.78
C ASP A 182 -12.62 21.70 11.24
N ARG A 183 -12.48 20.41 11.55
CA ARG A 183 -12.70 19.84 12.87
C ARG A 183 -11.47 19.07 13.32
N SER A 184 -11.14 19.22 14.60
CA SER A 184 -10.06 18.45 15.22
C SER A 184 -10.57 17.11 15.72
N TYR A 185 -9.77 16.05 15.47
CA TYR A 185 -10.05 14.70 15.95
C TYR A 185 -8.77 14.03 16.44
N ILE A 186 -8.94 13.12 17.41
CA ILE A 186 -7.97 12.07 17.71
C ILE A 186 -8.57 10.76 17.20
N LEU A 187 -7.88 10.13 16.26
CA LEU A 187 -8.33 8.94 15.57
C LEU A 187 -7.48 7.73 15.95
N ASN A 188 -8.13 6.58 15.99
CA ASN A 188 -7.49 5.27 16.07
C ASN A 188 -7.53 4.65 14.66
N PRO A 189 -6.44 4.68 13.89
CA PRO A 189 -6.37 4.06 12.57
C PRO A 189 -6.59 2.55 12.65
N LEU A 190 -7.45 2.00 11.77
CA LEU A 190 -7.75 0.56 11.70
C LEU A 190 -7.36 -0.04 10.36
N ALA A 191 -7.65 0.67 9.25
CA ALA A 191 -7.34 0.21 7.90
C ALA A 191 -7.32 1.35 6.89
N LEU A 192 -6.71 1.12 5.72
CA LEU A 192 -6.80 1.96 4.53
C LEU A 192 -7.50 1.20 3.42
N VAL A 193 -8.45 1.85 2.77
CA VAL A 193 -9.19 1.26 1.65
C VAL A 193 -9.18 2.23 0.49
N GLN A 194 -8.73 1.75 -0.68
CA GLN A 194 -8.90 2.49 -1.93
C GLN A 194 -10.22 2.10 -2.60
N LYS A 195 -11.04 3.09 -2.92
CA LYS A 195 -12.25 2.94 -3.70
C LYS A 195 -12.26 3.91 -4.88
N GLY A 196 -12.08 3.37 -6.08
CA GLY A 196 -11.87 4.18 -7.27
C GLY A 196 -10.63 5.06 -7.13
N SER A 197 -10.78 6.37 -7.29
CA SER A 197 -9.71 7.36 -7.18
C SER A 197 -9.48 7.91 -5.77
N ILE A 198 -10.22 7.45 -4.76
CA ILE A 198 -10.17 7.99 -3.39
C ILE A 198 -9.68 6.92 -2.42
N ILE A 199 -8.75 7.31 -1.55
CA ILE A 199 -8.30 6.50 -0.41
C ILE A 199 -9.06 6.95 0.83
N TYR A 200 -9.53 5.99 1.59
CA TYR A 200 -10.26 6.17 2.83
C TYR A 200 -9.48 5.56 3.99
N LEU A 201 -9.40 6.30 5.09
CA LEU A 201 -9.01 5.80 6.39
C LEU A 201 -10.26 5.25 7.08
N ILE A 202 -10.21 4.00 7.50
CA ILE A 202 -11.18 3.39 8.40
C ILE A 202 -10.61 3.53 9.80
N CYS A 203 -11.35 4.12 10.72
CA CYS A 203 -10.87 4.41 12.05
C CYS A 203 -12.03 4.53 13.06
N THR A 204 -11.71 4.51 14.35
CA THR A 204 -12.61 5.03 15.39
C THR A 204 -12.09 6.39 15.86
N ARG A 205 -12.97 7.19 16.43
CA ARG A 205 -12.57 8.40 17.16
C ARG A 205 -12.21 8.01 18.59
N HIS A 206 -11.31 8.77 19.22
CA HIS A 206 -10.93 8.53 20.61
C HIS A 206 -12.15 8.55 21.57
N ASP A 207 -13.13 9.40 21.28
CA ASP A 207 -14.34 9.60 22.06
C ASP A 207 -15.50 8.67 21.67
N LYS A 208 -15.33 7.80 20.65
CA LYS A 208 -16.39 6.92 20.13
C LYS A 208 -15.83 5.59 19.66
N SER A 209 -16.53 4.51 19.98
CA SER A 209 -16.20 3.16 19.50
C SER A 209 -16.75 2.84 18.11
N GLU A 210 -17.61 3.72 17.55
CA GLU A 210 -18.16 3.51 16.21
C GLU A 210 -17.08 3.63 15.13
N VAL A 211 -17.02 2.63 14.25
CA VAL A 211 -16.11 2.65 13.09
C VAL A 211 -16.62 3.64 12.06
N GLN A 212 -15.76 4.53 11.63
CA GLN A 212 -16.05 5.61 10.68
C GLN A 212 -15.06 5.63 9.52
N THR A 213 -15.49 6.24 8.44
CA THR A 213 -14.72 6.34 7.20
C THR A 213 -14.36 7.80 6.91
N PHE A 214 -13.07 8.09 6.80
CA PHE A 214 -12.53 9.41 6.52
C PHE A 214 -11.79 9.42 5.17
N ALA A 215 -12.18 10.31 4.25
CA ALA A 215 -11.51 10.42 2.96
C ALA A 215 -10.15 11.12 3.12
N LEU A 216 -9.07 10.49 2.66
CA LEU A 216 -7.69 10.93 2.91
C LEU A 216 -7.40 12.36 2.43
N HIS A 217 -7.96 12.77 1.28
CA HIS A 217 -7.76 14.10 0.70
C HIS A 217 -8.40 15.26 1.49
N ARG A 218 -9.16 14.94 2.55
CA ARG A 218 -9.80 15.96 3.41
C ARG A 218 -9.04 16.25 4.69
N PHE A 219 -7.99 15.51 4.97
CA PHE A 219 -7.09 15.84 6.05
C PHE A 219 -6.26 17.07 5.68
N LYS A 220 -6.28 18.09 6.55
CA LYS A 220 -5.48 19.30 6.42
C LYS A 220 -4.14 19.15 7.09
N THR A 221 -4.15 18.59 8.29
CA THR A 221 -2.97 18.26 9.07
C THR A 221 -3.19 16.94 9.77
N ALA A 222 -2.11 16.22 10.05
CA ALA A 222 -2.13 15.06 10.92
C ALA A 222 -0.77 14.92 11.61
N LYS A 223 -0.79 14.34 12.83
CA LYS A 223 0.38 14.08 13.65
C LYS A 223 0.19 12.78 14.40
N VAL A 224 1.19 11.90 14.39
CA VAL A 224 1.20 10.68 15.19
C VAL A 224 1.39 11.04 16.66
N LEU A 225 0.60 10.43 17.53
CA LEU A 225 0.72 10.55 18.98
C LEU A 225 1.53 9.37 19.54
N GLU A 226 2.03 9.53 20.78
CA GLU A 226 2.68 8.41 21.47
C GLU A 226 1.70 7.34 21.96
N ALA A 227 0.44 7.71 22.14
CA ALA A 227 -0.61 6.81 22.60
C ALA A 227 -0.92 5.72 21.57
N ARG A 228 -1.09 4.49 22.05
CA ARG A 228 -1.45 3.35 21.24
C ARG A 228 -2.87 3.48 20.68
N SER A 229 -3.09 3.02 19.47
CA SER A 229 -4.40 2.95 18.85
C SER A 229 -5.30 1.96 19.58
N MET A 230 -6.58 2.32 19.75
CA MET A 230 -7.59 1.45 20.35
C MET A 230 -8.40 0.77 19.24
N HIS A 231 -8.44 -0.55 19.27
CA HIS A 231 -9.17 -1.34 18.30
C HIS A 231 -10.50 -1.83 18.87
N PRO A 232 -11.61 -1.73 18.12
CA PRO A 232 -12.85 -2.39 18.52
C PRO A 232 -12.64 -3.91 18.58
N VAL A 233 -13.28 -4.54 19.56
CA VAL A 233 -13.25 -6.01 19.66
C VAL A 233 -13.88 -6.61 18.41
N ASN A 234 -13.18 -7.56 17.78
CA ASN A 234 -13.61 -8.27 16.57
C ASN A 234 -13.80 -7.38 15.32
N PHE A 235 -13.07 -6.26 15.20
CA PHE A 235 -13.06 -5.52 13.95
C PHE A 235 -12.40 -6.37 12.86
N ASP A 236 -13.13 -6.61 11.77
CA ASP A 236 -12.68 -7.25 10.56
C ASP A 236 -12.96 -6.34 9.37
N ILE A 237 -11.94 -6.05 8.58
CA ILE A 237 -12.03 -5.11 7.45
C ILE A 237 -12.85 -5.69 6.31
N ASP A 238 -12.75 -7.00 6.04
CA ASP A 238 -13.49 -7.63 4.95
C ASP A 238 -14.97 -7.67 5.28
N ALA A 239 -15.33 -8.06 6.51
CA ALA A 239 -16.72 -7.98 6.98
C ALA A 239 -17.27 -6.54 6.97
N TYR A 240 -16.43 -5.54 7.29
CA TYR A 240 -16.80 -4.12 7.20
C TYR A 240 -17.08 -3.70 5.75
N ILE A 241 -16.29 -4.14 4.78
CA ILE A 241 -16.50 -3.88 3.36
C ILE A 241 -17.76 -4.58 2.86
N GLU A 242 -17.94 -5.86 3.20
CA GLU A 242 -19.09 -6.67 2.81
C GLU A 242 -20.41 -6.12 3.38
N SER A 243 -20.40 -5.50 4.53
CA SER A 243 -21.58 -4.81 5.10
C SER A 243 -22.09 -3.64 4.25
N GLY A 244 -21.38 -3.26 3.18
CA GLY A 244 -21.71 -2.11 2.34
C GLY A 244 -21.33 -0.75 2.95
N ALA A 245 -20.54 -0.71 4.02
CA ALA A 245 -20.15 0.52 4.71
C ALA A 245 -19.50 1.55 3.79
N LEU A 246 -18.77 1.10 2.75
CA LEU A 246 -18.17 1.95 1.72
C LEU A 246 -19.12 2.32 0.57
N GLY A 247 -20.33 1.76 0.52
CA GLY A 247 -21.32 1.98 -0.55
C GLY A 247 -22.10 3.29 -0.45
N PHE A 248 -21.77 4.15 0.52
CA PHE A 248 -22.53 5.33 0.93
C PHE A 248 -23.91 4.97 1.48
N ARG A 249 -24.13 5.21 2.75
CA ARG A 249 -25.42 4.97 3.41
C ARG A 249 -26.52 5.77 2.73
N VAL A 250 -27.68 5.17 2.49
CA VAL A 250 -28.87 5.86 1.98
C VAL A 250 -29.46 6.77 3.06
N ASP A 251 -29.47 6.27 4.31
CA ASP A 251 -29.84 7.02 5.49
C ASP A 251 -28.67 7.02 6.50
N PHE A 252 -28.20 8.21 6.87
CA PHE A 252 -27.08 8.36 7.80
C PHE A 252 -27.46 8.01 9.26
N ASN A 253 -28.76 7.95 9.57
CA ASN A 253 -29.27 7.64 10.90
C ASN A 253 -29.46 6.14 11.13
N GLN A 254 -29.34 5.32 10.08
CA GLN A 254 -29.53 3.88 10.16
C GLN A 254 -28.30 3.12 9.64
N PRO A 255 -27.96 1.95 10.21
CA PRO A 255 -26.95 1.09 9.64
C PRO A 255 -27.40 0.60 8.25
N THR A 256 -26.45 0.28 7.39
CA THR A 256 -26.75 -0.37 6.11
C THR A 256 -27.41 -1.72 6.38
N HIS A 257 -28.58 -1.95 5.76
CA HIS A 257 -29.30 -3.23 5.81
C HIS A 257 -29.24 -3.90 4.44
N HIS A 258 -29.45 -5.20 4.40
CA HIS A 258 -29.55 -5.96 3.17
C HIS A 258 -30.98 -5.97 2.65
N VAL A 259 -31.11 -6.05 1.34
CA VAL A 259 -32.39 -6.16 0.64
C VAL A 259 -32.35 -7.32 -0.35
N ASP A 260 -33.52 -7.92 -0.56
CA ASP A 260 -33.71 -8.91 -1.63
C ASP A 260 -33.97 -8.14 -2.93
N LEU A 261 -32.91 -7.99 -3.72
CA LEU A 261 -32.97 -7.33 -5.02
C LEU A 261 -33.52 -8.32 -6.04
N VAL A 262 -34.52 -7.89 -6.81
CA VAL A 262 -35.02 -8.61 -7.98
C VAL A 262 -35.00 -7.70 -9.18
N LEU A 263 -34.33 -8.13 -10.25
CA LEU A 263 -34.21 -7.39 -11.50
C LEU A 263 -34.81 -8.22 -12.62
N TYR A 264 -35.55 -7.55 -13.50
CA TYR A 264 -36.04 -8.13 -14.75
C TYR A 264 -35.33 -7.42 -15.91
N MET A 265 -34.67 -8.17 -16.78
CA MET A 265 -33.86 -7.62 -17.86
C MET A 265 -33.77 -8.56 -19.07
N SER A 266 -33.24 -8.08 -20.18
CA SER A 266 -32.98 -8.90 -21.36
C SER A 266 -31.95 -10.00 -21.07
N GLU A 267 -31.94 -11.06 -21.88
CA GLU A 267 -30.94 -12.11 -21.77
C GLU A 267 -29.51 -11.57 -21.94
N SER A 268 -29.29 -10.64 -22.86
CA SER A 268 -27.99 -10.00 -23.10
C SER A 268 -27.50 -9.21 -21.91
N ASP A 269 -28.39 -8.51 -21.19
CA ASP A 269 -28.01 -7.75 -20.00
C ASP A 269 -27.78 -8.69 -18.81
N ALA A 270 -28.56 -9.75 -18.67
CA ALA A 270 -28.43 -10.75 -17.62
C ALA A 270 -27.14 -11.57 -17.75
N GLN A 271 -26.58 -11.70 -18.95
CA GLN A 271 -25.32 -12.41 -19.17
C GLN A 271 -24.15 -11.84 -18.36
N HIS A 272 -24.08 -10.52 -18.17
CA HIS A 272 -23.06 -9.89 -17.34
C HIS A 272 -23.07 -10.40 -15.90
N PHE A 273 -24.22 -10.80 -15.38
CA PHE A 273 -24.34 -11.33 -14.01
C PHE A 273 -23.96 -12.82 -13.91
N THR A 274 -23.88 -13.55 -15.03
CA THR A 274 -23.30 -14.89 -15.04
C THR A 274 -21.78 -14.84 -14.95
N GLU A 275 -21.16 -13.80 -15.53
CA GLU A 275 -19.72 -13.59 -15.53
C GLU A 275 -19.21 -12.88 -14.25
N SER A 276 -20.04 -11.99 -13.67
CA SER A 276 -19.72 -11.20 -12.46
C SER A 276 -20.94 -11.11 -11.55
N GLN A 277 -21.00 -11.97 -10.57
CA GLN A 277 -22.13 -12.08 -9.66
C GLN A 277 -22.21 -10.91 -8.68
N LEU A 278 -23.44 -10.50 -8.31
CA LEU A 278 -23.70 -9.50 -7.26
C LEU A 278 -23.38 -10.03 -5.86
N CYS A 279 -23.61 -11.32 -5.63
CA CYS A 279 -23.28 -12.03 -4.39
C CYS A 279 -23.22 -13.54 -4.66
N ASN A 280 -22.66 -14.28 -3.70
CA ASN A 280 -22.51 -15.75 -3.80
C ASN A 280 -23.84 -16.50 -3.87
N GLN A 281 -24.96 -15.87 -3.47
CA GLN A 281 -26.31 -16.46 -3.46
C GLN A 281 -27.20 -15.89 -4.56
N GLN A 282 -26.59 -15.31 -5.61
CA GLN A 282 -27.34 -14.83 -6.76
C GLN A 282 -28.01 -15.99 -7.51
N ASN A 283 -29.24 -15.78 -7.95
CA ASN A 283 -29.97 -16.69 -8.83
C ASN A 283 -30.40 -15.98 -10.12
N ILE A 284 -30.32 -16.68 -11.24
CA ILE A 284 -30.74 -16.20 -12.56
C ILE A 284 -31.72 -17.20 -13.17
N GLU A 285 -32.90 -16.78 -13.52
CA GLU A 285 -33.96 -17.61 -14.05
C GLU A 285 -34.50 -17.03 -15.34
N LYS A 286 -34.83 -17.87 -16.33
CA LYS A 286 -35.54 -17.45 -17.53
C LYS A 286 -37.03 -17.36 -17.23
N VAL A 287 -37.63 -16.19 -17.41
CA VAL A 287 -39.06 -15.97 -17.21
C VAL A 287 -39.83 -16.27 -18.51
N ASN A 288 -39.32 -15.78 -19.65
CA ASN A 288 -39.82 -16.06 -21.00
C ASN A 288 -38.66 -15.85 -22.01
N ASP A 289 -38.97 -15.86 -23.31
CA ASP A 289 -37.94 -15.77 -24.37
C ASP A 289 -37.20 -14.41 -24.40
N GLU A 290 -37.76 -13.37 -23.82
CA GLU A 290 -37.21 -12.02 -23.85
C GLU A 290 -36.74 -11.53 -22.44
N LEU A 291 -37.12 -12.25 -21.37
CA LEU A 291 -37.01 -11.74 -20.01
C LEU A 291 -36.32 -12.74 -19.07
N MET A 292 -35.25 -12.29 -18.45
CA MET A 292 -34.55 -12.97 -17.37
C MET A 292 -34.87 -12.30 -16.03
N ARG A 293 -34.92 -13.11 -14.96
CA ARG A 293 -35.05 -12.66 -13.57
C ARG A 293 -33.73 -12.91 -12.86
N VAL A 294 -33.10 -11.86 -12.36
CA VAL A 294 -31.89 -11.92 -11.51
C VAL A 294 -32.30 -11.57 -10.09
N SER A 295 -32.00 -12.43 -9.13
CA SER A 295 -32.27 -12.18 -7.70
C SER A 295 -31.01 -12.33 -6.88
N ALA A 296 -30.81 -11.41 -5.91
CA ALA A 296 -29.63 -11.36 -5.07
C ALA A 296 -29.94 -10.66 -3.75
N HIS A 297 -29.30 -11.12 -2.66
CA HIS A 297 -29.38 -10.48 -1.35
C HIS A 297 -28.16 -9.58 -1.17
N VAL A 298 -28.34 -8.23 -1.20
CA VAL A 298 -27.28 -7.26 -1.31
C VAL A 298 -27.43 -6.09 -0.33
N PRO A 299 -26.33 -5.43 0.10
CA PRO A 299 -26.42 -4.24 0.94
C PRO A 299 -27.14 -3.10 0.23
N PHE A 300 -28.14 -2.50 0.88
CA PHE A 300 -28.86 -1.35 0.34
C PHE A 300 -28.04 -0.07 0.53
N THR A 301 -27.42 0.39 -0.55
CA THR A 301 -26.51 1.54 -0.55
C THR A 301 -26.88 2.53 -1.64
N SER A 302 -26.48 3.80 -1.48
CA SER A 302 -26.64 4.79 -2.55
C SER A 302 -25.92 4.38 -3.83
N GLN A 303 -24.80 3.65 -3.71
CA GLN A 303 -24.08 3.13 -4.87
C GLN A 303 -24.88 2.09 -5.63
N LEU A 304 -25.58 1.19 -4.93
CA LEU A 304 -26.50 0.24 -5.56
C LEU A 304 -27.58 0.98 -6.36
N VAL A 305 -28.20 2.00 -5.74
CA VAL A 305 -29.22 2.81 -6.40
C VAL A 305 -28.68 3.52 -7.64
N TRP A 306 -27.49 4.09 -7.57
CA TRP A 306 -26.86 4.77 -8.74
C TRP A 306 -26.53 3.77 -9.84
N TRP A 307 -26.01 2.60 -9.46
CA TRP A 307 -25.69 1.55 -10.40
C TRP A 307 -26.95 1.00 -11.09
N LEU A 308 -28.03 0.75 -10.37
CA LEU A 308 -29.33 0.37 -10.96
C LEU A 308 -29.83 1.40 -11.95
N ARG A 309 -29.71 2.69 -11.67
CA ARG A 309 -30.08 3.77 -12.56
C ARG A 309 -29.27 3.81 -13.86
N SER A 310 -28.06 3.27 -13.86
CA SER A 310 -27.22 3.22 -15.06
C SER A 310 -27.75 2.30 -16.14
N PHE A 311 -28.61 1.32 -15.82
CA PHE A 311 -29.26 0.45 -16.79
C PHE A 311 -30.42 1.16 -17.56
N GLY A 312 -30.86 2.35 -17.12
CA GLY A 312 -31.87 3.16 -17.79
C GLY A 312 -33.30 2.62 -17.64
N LYS A 313 -34.28 3.35 -18.22
CA LYS A 313 -35.68 2.99 -18.11
C LYS A 313 -36.11 1.77 -18.98
N LYS A 314 -35.27 1.34 -19.92
CA LYS A 314 -35.67 0.30 -20.89
C LYS A 314 -35.52 -1.13 -20.32
N ASN A 315 -34.76 -1.33 -19.28
CA ASN A 315 -34.33 -2.67 -18.87
C ASN A 315 -34.59 -3.03 -17.41
N CYS A 316 -35.24 -2.17 -16.63
CA CYS A 316 -35.54 -2.47 -15.22
C CYS A 316 -36.98 -2.07 -14.89
N ALA A 317 -37.85 -3.05 -14.66
CA ALA A 317 -39.06 -2.86 -13.87
C ALA A 317 -38.68 -3.14 -12.38
N TYR A 318 -38.98 -2.18 -11.51
CA TYR A 318 -38.80 -2.33 -10.05
C TYR A 318 -40.01 -3.02 -9.46
#